data_21287418cac12515fe789f50929181cd
#
_entry.id   21287418cac12515fe789f50929181cd
#
_cell.length_a   1.000
_cell.length_b   1.000
_cell.length_c   1.000
_cell.angle_alpha   90.00
_cell.angle_beta   90.00
_cell.angle_gamma   90.00
#
_symmetry.space_group_name_H-M   'P 1'
#
loop_
_entity.id
_entity.type
_entity.pdbx_description
1 polymer ?
#
loop_
_entity_poly.entity_id
_entity_poly.type
_entity_poly.pdbx_seq_one_letter_code
_entity_poly.pdbx_strand_id
1 'polypeptide(L)'
;LFEWLYEKLMKKQSIAYEPCESAGTVVYVGQEQTFLGALVISDTVKQGAAEAIHKMKNVGVKKCVMLTGDREKTAKHVADELKLDEVHAELLPGDKVDEVEKLLSAQKDGERLAFVGDGINDAPVLTRADIGIAMGALGSDAAIEAADIVLMDDDPAKISLAMKISLKTLKIVKENIVFALAIKAICLILGALGIAGMWLAIFADVGVMVLAVLNATRALKL
;
A
#
# COMPACT_ATOMS: atom_id res chain seq x y z
N LEU A 1 -2.01 24.14 -15.23
CA LEU A 1 -1.78 25.59 -15.06
C LEU A 1 -0.60 26.07 -15.90
N PHE A 2 0.50 25.30 -15.98
CA PHE A 2 1.70 25.67 -16.74
C PHE A 2 1.49 25.58 -18.27
N GLU A 3 0.80 24.56 -18.79
CA GLU A 3 0.48 24.43 -20.22
C GLU A 3 -0.23 25.67 -20.78
N TRP A 4 -1.27 26.13 -20.08
CA TRP A 4 -2.01 27.33 -20.44
C TRP A 4 -1.13 28.60 -20.45
N LEU A 5 -0.16 28.68 -19.54
CA LEU A 5 0.78 29.81 -19.47
C LEU A 5 1.75 29.80 -20.67
N TYR A 6 2.28 28.63 -21.02
CA TYR A 6 3.19 28.48 -22.16
C TYR A 6 2.50 28.73 -23.50
N GLU A 7 1.30 28.19 -23.71
CA GLU A 7 0.49 28.53 -24.90
C GLU A 7 0.18 30.01 -25.01
N LYS A 8 -0.14 30.66 -23.91
CA LYS A 8 -0.43 32.10 -23.87
C LYS A 8 0.80 32.94 -24.18
N LEU A 9 1.98 32.52 -23.78
CA LEU A 9 3.25 33.18 -24.10
C LEU A 9 3.58 33.04 -25.57
N MET A 10 3.45 31.84 -26.18
CA MET A 10 3.67 31.63 -27.62
C MET A 10 2.70 32.45 -28.45
N LYS A 11 1.43 32.46 -28.13
CA LYS A 11 0.41 33.29 -28.76
C LYS A 11 0.70 34.78 -28.62
N LYS A 12 1.18 35.25 -27.46
CA LYS A 12 1.53 36.64 -27.20
C LYS A 12 2.75 37.12 -28.01
N GLN A 13 3.68 36.23 -28.32
CA GLN A 13 4.87 36.51 -29.10
C GLN A 13 4.69 36.23 -30.61
N SER A 14 3.47 35.85 -31.03
CA SER A 14 3.12 35.52 -32.41
C SER A 14 4.01 34.43 -33.05
N ILE A 15 4.49 33.49 -32.24
CA ILE A 15 5.28 32.35 -32.71
C ILE A 15 4.31 31.27 -33.21
N ALA A 16 4.43 30.89 -34.48
CA ALA A 16 3.68 29.77 -35.03
C ALA A 16 4.23 28.45 -34.47
N TYR A 17 3.39 27.64 -33.83
CA TYR A 17 3.75 26.34 -33.28
C TYR A 17 2.71 25.28 -33.64
N GLU A 18 3.13 24.03 -33.70
CA GLU A 18 2.23 22.90 -33.88
C GLU A 18 1.77 22.39 -32.49
N PRO A 19 0.46 22.32 -32.22
CA PRO A 19 -0.05 21.78 -30.98
C PRO A 19 0.35 20.31 -30.84
N CYS A 20 0.91 19.95 -29.69
CA CYS A 20 1.24 18.55 -29.33
C CYS A 20 0.12 17.94 -28.52
N GLU A 21 -0.55 16.91 -29.03
CA GLU A 21 -1.64 16.19 -28.36
C GLU A 21 -1.15 14.99 -27.56
N SER A 22 0.01 15.09 -26.91
CA SER A 22 0.53 14.01 -26.06
C SER A 22 -0.12 13.97 -24.68
N ALA A 23 -0.21 12.79 -24.10
CA ALA A 23 -0.59 12.61 -22.71
C ALA A 23 0.61 12.98 -21.83
N GLY A 24 0.62 14.18 -21.26
CA GLY A 24 1.70 14.70 -20.40
C GLY A 24 1.71 16.22 -20.37
N THR A 25 2.62 16.79 -19.58
CA THR A 25 2.86 18.24 -19.58
C THR A 25 3.71 18.62 -20.76
N VAL A 26 3.14 19.37 -21.70
CA VAL A 26 3.86 19.84 -22.89
C VAL A 26 4.51 21.19 -22.62
N VAL A 27 5.81 21.28 -22.78
CA VAL A 27 6.59 22.50 -22.69
C VAL A 27 7.06 22.88 -24.09
N TYR A 28 6.53 23.98 -24.63
CA TYR A 28 6.95 24.51 -25.95
C TYR A 28 8.23 25.33 -25.79
N VAL A 29 9.19 25.07 -26.66
CA VAL A 29 10.48 25.73 -26.66
C VAL A 29 10.59 26.61 -27.92
N GLY A 30 10.88 27.88 -27.74
CA GLY A 30 11.11 28.82 -28.82
C GLY A 30 12.33 29.70 -28.54
N GLN A 31 13.03 30.10 -29.57
CA GLN A 31 14.13 31.05 -29.52
C GLN A 31 13.81 32.24 -30.44
N GLU A 32 13.81 33.45 -29.87
CA GLU A 32 13.40 34.68 -30.55
C GLU A 32 11.97 34.56 -31.11
N GLN A 33 11.78 34.39 -32.39
CA GLN A 33 10.48 34.20 -33.07
C GLN A 33 10.37 32.83 -33.76
N THR A 34 11.29 31.91 -33.45
CA THR A 34 11.32 30.58 -34.08
C THR A 34 10.90 29.52 -33.08
N PHE A 35 9.92 28.68 -33.45
CA PHE A 35 9.56 27.49 -32.70
C PHE A 35 10.64 26.42 -32.90
N LEU A 36 11.24 25.92 -31.81
CA LEU A 36 12.27 24.90 -31.83
C LEU A 36 11.72 23.50 -31.64
N GLY A 37 10.61 23.38 -30.90
CA GLY A 37 10.01 22.09 -30.63
C GLY A 37 9.18 22.07 -29.32
N ALA A 38 8.65 20.90 -28.99
CA ALA A 38 7.93 20.67 -27.76
C ALA A 38 8.62 19.56 -26.97
N LEU A 39 8.76 19.77 -25.66
CA LEU A 39 9.18 18.76 -24.70
C LEU A 39 7.93 18.20 -24.01
N VAL A 40 7.74 16.90 -24.09
CA VAL A 40 6.65 16.22 -23.38
C VAL A 40 7.22 15.59 -22.12
N ILE A 41 6.76 16.06 -20.99
CA ILE A 41 7.10 15.49 -19.68
C ILE A 41 5.90 14.64 -19.25
N SER A 42 6.10 13.34 -19.16
CA SER A 42 5.09 12.42 -18.69
C SER A 42 5.68 11.48 -17.67
N ASP A 43 4.93 11.23 -16.63
CA ASP A 43 5.26 10.18 -15.68
C ASP A 43 5.07 8.82 -16.35
N THR A 44 5.96 7.90 -16.06
CA THR A 44 5.88 6.52 -16.54
C THR A 44 5.55 5.61 -15.38
N VAL A 45 4.68 4.63 -15.63
CA VAL A 45 4.38 3.60 -14.65
C VAL A 45 5.66 2.84 -14.31
N LYS A 46 5.93 2.68 -13.02
CA LYS A 46 7.12 2.00 -12.53
C LYS A 46 7.14 0.55 -13.00
N GLN A 47 8.31 0.08 -13.44
CA GLN A 47 8.48 -1.31 -13.83
C GLN A 47 8.05 -2.25 -12.68
N GLY A 48 7.23 -3.26 -12.99
CA GLY A 48 6.73 -4.20 -12.01
C GLY A 48 5.48 -3.78 -11.23
N ALA A 49 4.98 -2.54 -11.40
CA ALA A 49 3.79 -2.07 -10.67
C ALA A 49 2.54 -2.92 -10.99
N ALA A 50 2.30 -3.22 -12.27
CA ALA A 50 1.19 -4.08 -12.68
C ALA A 50 1.31 -5.50 -12.10
N GLU A 51 2.53 -6.05 -12.06
CA GLU A 51 2.78 -7.36 -11.44
C GLU A 51 2.56 -7.31 -9.92
N ALA A 52 2.95 -6.22 -9.26
CA ALA A 52 2.73 -6.03 -7.84
C ALA A 52 1.23 -6.02 -7.50
N ILE A 53 0.41 -5.30 -8.27
CA ILE A 53 -1.05 -5.27 -8.10
C ILE A 53 -1.65 -6.66 -8.32
N HIS A 54 -1.20 -7.38 -9.35
CA HIS A 54 -1.64 -8.76 -9.56
C HIS A 54 -1.26 -9.68 -8.38
N LYS A 55 -0.05 -9.55 -7.85
CA LYS A 55 0.39 -10.30 -6.65
C LYS A 55 -0.46 -9.95 -5.42
N MET A 56 -0.81 -8.68 -5.20
CA MET A 56 -1.69 -8.26 -4.12
C MET A 56 -3.09 -8.88 -4.25
N LYS A 57 -3.69 -8.86 -5.43
CA LYS A 57 -4.98 -9.53 -5.69
C LYS A 57 -4.92 -11.03 -5.42
N ASN A 58 -3.83 -11.70 -5.77
CA ASN A 58 -3.62 -13.14 -5.50
C ASN A 58 -3.46 -13.46 -4.01
N VAL A 59 -3.02 -12.53 -3.19
CA VAL A 59 -2.90 -12.69 -1.72
C VAL A 59 -4.20 -12.36 -0.99
N GLY A 60 -5.21 -11.81 -1.69
CA GLY A 60 -6.54 -11.61 -1.14
C GLY A 60 -7.03 -10.16 -1.15
N VAL A 61 -6.31 -9.22 -1.79
CA VAL A 61 -6.82 -7.87 -2.02
C VAL A 61 -8.01 -7.95 -2.99
N LYS A 62 -9.17 -7.49 -2.54
CA LYS A 62 -10.41 -7.59 -3.31
C LYS A 62 -10.57 -6.45 -4.31
N LYS A 63 -10.09 -5.26 -3.96
CA LYS A 63 -10.25 -4.05 -4.75
C LYS A 63 -9.02 -3.17 -4.63
N CYS A 64 -8.51 -2.70 -5.77
CA CYS A 64 -7.41 -1.74 -5.86
C CYS A 64 -7.96 -0.43 -6.43
N VAL A 65 -7.85 0.64 -5.68
CA VAL A 65 -8.36 1.98 -6.01
C VAL A 65 -7.19 2.94 -6.11
N MET A 66 -7.18 3.81 -7.11
CA MET A 66 -6.20 4.89 -7.22
C MET A 66 -6.85 6.23 -6.88
N LEU A 67 -6.22 6.98 -5.97
CA LEU A 67 -6.57 8.35 -5.64
C LEU A 67 -5.45 9.29 -6.10
N THR A 68 -5.73 10.14 -7.08
CA THR A 68 -4.71 11.00 -7.68
C THR A 68 -5.19 12.43 -7.90
N GLY A 69 -4.27 13.39 -7.82
CA GLY A 69 -4.51 14.77 -8.23
C GLY A 69 -4.36 15.01 -9.73
N ASP A 70 -3.97 13.99 -10.51
CA ASP A 70 -3.78 14.08 -11.95
C ASP A 70 -5.10 14.24 -12.68
N ARG A 71 -5.00 14.68 -13.94
CA ARG A 71 -6.17 14.81 -14.82
C ARG A 71 -6.81 13.45 -15.09
N GLU A 72 -8.12 13.44 -15.20
CA GLU A 72 -8.91 12.22 -15.39
C GLU A 72 -8.42 11.34 -16.56
N LYS A 73 -8.02 11.97 -17.69
CA LYS A 73 -7.51 11.25 -18.87
C LYS A 73 -6.22 10.47 -18.57
N THR A 74 -5.27 11.10 -17.86
CA THR A 74 -4.01 10.48 -17.46
C THR A 74 -4.24 9.39 -16.43
N ALA A 75 -5.06 9.67 -15.43
CA ALA A 75 -5.40 8.73 -14.37
C ALA A 75 -6.08 7.46 -14.91
N LYS A 76 -7.01 7.60 -15.84
CA LYS A 76 -7.66 6.46 -16.51
C LYS A 76 -6.67 5.62 -17.32
N HIS A 77 -5.76 6.26 -18.05
CA HIS A 77 -4.74 5.52 -18.81
C HIS A 77 -3.86 4.67 -17.90
N VAL A 78 -3.39 5.24 -16.79
CA VAL A 78 -2.59 4.51 -15.79
C VAL A 78 -3.41 3.41 -15.12
N ALA A 79 -4.68 3.67 -14.80
CA ALA A 79 -5.56 2.68 -14.18
C ALA A 79 -5.81 1.47 -15.10
N ASP A 80 -5.99 1.71 -16.39
CA ASP A 80 -6.18 0.66 -17.40
C ASP A 80 -4.90 -0.17 -17.57
N GLU A 81 -3.72 0.48 -17.63
CA GLU A 81 -2.42 -0.19 -17.71
C GLU A 81 -2.17 -1.08 -16.49
N LEU A 82 -2.48 -0.58 -15.29
CA LEU A 82 -2.30 -1.28 -14.03
C LEU A 82 -3.43 -2.26 -13.69
N LYS A 83 -4.52 -2.28 -14.47
CA LYS A 83 -5.73 -3.08 -14.23
C LYS A 83 -6.32 -2.83 -12.83
N LEU A 84 -6.43 -1.56 -12.47
CA LEU A 84 -7.08 -1.14 -11.25
C LEU A 84 -8.60 -1.30 -11.36
N ASP A 85 -9.26 -1.42 -10.21
CA ASP A 85 -10.70 -1.63 -10.17
C ASP A 85 -11.47 -0.31 -10.19
N GLU A 86 -10.84 0.77 -9.69
CA GLU A 86 -11.46 2.10 -9.61
C GLU A 86 -10.38 3.19 -9.59
N VAL A 87 -10.73 4.37 -10.09
CA VAL A 87 -9.86 5.55 -10.09
C VAL A 87 -10.66 6.81 -9.77
N HIS A 88 -10.15 7.61 -8.84
CA HIS A 88 -10.63 8.95 -8.53
C HIS A 88 -9.52 9.94 -8.86
N ALA A 89 -9.79 10.80 -9.81
CA ALA A 89 -8.82 11.76 -10.36
C ALA A 89 -9.15 13.20 -9.91
N GLU A 90 -8.23 14.12 -10.19
CA GLU A 90 -8.38 15.55 -9.93
C GLU A 90 -8.64 15.91 -8.46
N LEU A 91 -8.19 15.06 -7.54
CA LEU A 91 -8.40 15.22 -6.10
C LEU A 91 -7.40 16.22 -5.50
N LEU A 92 -7.90 17.13 -4.69
CA LEU A 92 -7.07 17.91 -3.77
C LEU A 92 -6.70 17.06 -2.54
N PRO A 93 -5.69 17.47 -1.76
CA PRO A 93 -5.30 16.69 -0.57
C PRO A 93 -6.45 16.41 0.42
N GLY A 94 -7.37 17.37 0.60
CA GLY A 94 -8.57 17.19 1.43
C GLY A 94 -9.56 16.19 0.85
N ASP A 95 -9.76 16.22 -0.47
CA ASP A 95 -10.68 15.31 -1.16
C ASP A 95 -10.23 13.85 -1.06
N LYS A 96 -8.90 13.59 -1.00
CA LYS A 96 -8.38 12.24 -0.79
C LYS A 96 -8.82 11.66 0.56
N VAL A 97 -8.85 12.48 1.61
CA VAL A 97 -9.33 12.06 2.94
C VAL A 97 -10.82 11.71 2.87
N ASP A 98 -11.61 12.55 2.23
CA ASP A 98 -13.06 12.33 2.07
C ASP A 98 -13.35 11.06 1.28
N GLU A 99 -12.59 10.78 0.21
CA GLU A 99 -12.73 9.54 -0.55
C GLU A 99 -12.35 8.30 0.27
N VAL A 100 -11.28 8.38 1.08
CA VAL A 100 -10.92 7.29 2.00
C VAL A 100 -12.01 7.06 3.04
N GLU A 101 -12.64 8.10 3.58
CA GLU A 101 -13.77 7.98 4.51
C GLU A 101 -15.00 7.31 3.86
N LYS A 102 -15.28 7.64 2.60
CA LYS A 102 -16.34 6.96 1.84
C LYS A 102 -16.04 5.47 1.66
N LEU A 103 -14.79 5.15 1.30
CA LEU A 103 -14.36 3.76 1.15
C LEU A 103 -14.42 2.99 2.48
N LEU A 104 -13.99 3.61 3.59
CA LEU A 104 -14.12 3.04 4.95
C LEU A 104 -15.59 2.79 5.32
N SER A 105 -16.47 3.73 5.01
CA SER A 105 -17.91 3.61 5.30
C SER A 105 -18.59 2.52 4.46
N ALA A 106 -18.06 2.19 3.30
CA ALA A 106 -18.56 1.16 2.39
C ALA A 106 -18.00 -0.25 2.69
N GLN A 107 -17.08 -0.38 3.64
CA GLN A 107 -16.49 -1.66 4.03
C GLN A 107 -17.53 -2.64 4.58
N LYS A 108 -17.31 -3.92 4.30
CA LYS A 108 -18.03 -5.02 4.92
C LYS A 108 -17.31 -5.52 6.17
N ASP A 109 -18.03 -6.19 7.04
CA ASP A 109 -17.45 -6.81 8.23
C ASP A 109 -16.25 -7.71 7.87
N GLY A 110 -15.13 -7.46 8.54
CA GLY A 110 -13.88 -8.20 8.32
C GLY A 110 -13.01 -7.70 7.16
N GLU A 111 -13.44 -6.70 6.39
CA GLU A 111 -12.58 -6.01 5.43
C GLU A 111 -11.73 -4.94 6.13
N ARG A 112 -10.59 -4.61 5.53
CA ARG A 112 -9.71 -3.53 5.98
C ARG A 112 -9.21 -2.75 4.78
N LEU A 113 -9.13 -1.43 4.92
CA LEU A 113 -8.60 -0.51 3.94
C LEU A 113 -7.14 -0.21 4.25
N ALA A 114 -6.26 -0.56 3.32
CA ALA A 114 -4.88 -0.12 3.35
C ALA A 114 -4.69 1.05 2.39
N PHE A 115 -4.08 2.13 2.86
CA PHE A 115 -3.68 3.24 2.02
C PHE A 115 -2.16 3.23 1.85
N VAL A 116 -1.70 3.38 0.62
CA VAL A 116 -0.28 3.41 0.26
C VAL A 116 0.05 4.79 -0.28
N GLY A 117 1.01 5.46 0.34
CA GLY A 117 1.45 6.79 -0.06
C GLY A 117 2.94 7.00 0.19
N ASP A 118 3.53 8.00 -0.46
CA ASP A 118 4.98 8.29 -0.40
C ASP A 118 5.30 9.71 0.10
N GLY A 119 4.31 10.57 0.22
CA GLY A 119 4.50 12.00 0.41
C GLY A 119 3.95 12.59 1.72
N ILE A 120 4.44 13.79 2.04
CA ILE A 120 3.95 14.63 3.16
C ILE A 120 2.44 14.88 3.03
N ASN A 121 1.97 15.07 1.80
CA ASN A 121 0.57 15.37 1.51
C ASN A 121 -0.37 14.20 1.81
N ASP A 122 0.17 12.98 1.89
CA ASP A 122 -0.58 11.76 2.15
C ASP A 122 -0.62 11.38 3.64
N ALA A 123 0.16 12.06 4.52
CA ALA A 123 0.20 11.78 5.95
C ALA A 123 -1.21 11.80 6.62
N PRO A 124 -2.10 12.76 6.33
CA PRO A 124 -3.46 12.75 6.88
C PRO A 124 -4.27 11.53 6.43
N VAL A 125 -4.06 11.07 5.19
CA VAL A 125 -4.76 9.92 4.62
C VAL A 125 -4.20 8.61 5.19
N LEU A 126 -2.87 8.51 5.34
CA LEU A 126 -2.19 7.37 5.98
C LEU A 126 -2.73 7.12 7.40
N THR A 127 -2.85 8.19 8.17
CA THR A 127 -3.37 8.12 9.56
C THR A 127 -4.86 7.74 9.61
N ARG A 128 -5.63 8.07 8.55
CA ARG A 128 -7.07 7.84 8.53
C ARG A 128 -7.46 6.43 8.10
N ALA A 129 -6.64 5.78 7.28
CA ALA A 129 -6.87 4.41 6.83
C ALA A 129 -6.81 3.39 7.99
N ASP A 130 -7.37 2.21 7.82
CA ASP A 130 -7.19 1.11 8.79
C ASP A 130 -5.72 0.66 8.86
N ILE A 131 -4.99 0.79 7.75
CA ILE A 131 -3.56 0.47 7.65
C ILE A 131 -2.91 1.50 6.74
N GLY A 132 -2.05 2.33 7.29
CA GLY A 132 -1.21 3.26 6.53
C GLY A 132 0.12 2.62 6.13
N ILE A 133 0.47 2.66 4.85
CA ILE A 133 1.73 2.13 4.31
C ILE A 133 2.50 3.25 3.64
N ALA A 134 3.63 3.65 4.21
CA ALA A 134 4.54 4.61 3.60
C ALA A 134 5.57 3.91 2.71
N MET A 135 5.81 4.46 1.52
CA MET A 135 6.80 3.96 0.57
C MET A 135 8.00 4.90 0.44
N GLY A 136 9.18 4.31 0.33
CA GLY A 136 10.44 5.00 0.09
C GLY A 136 11.18 5.44 1.35
N ALA A 137 12.45 5.08 1.46
CA ALA A 137 13.34 5.46 2.56
C ALA A 137 13.60 6.98 2.64
N LEU A 138 13.34 7.71 1.57
CA LEU A 138 13.41 9.17 1.46
C LEU A 138 12.03 9.83 1.59
N GLY A 139 10.99 9.05 1.97
CA GLY A 139 9.69 9.58 2.34
C GLY A 139 9.83 10.65 3.41
N SER A 140 8.91 11.60 3.45
CA SER A 140 8.97 12.63 4.48
C SER A 140 8.87 11.99 5.86
N ASP A 141 9.61 12.52 6.83
CA ASP A 141 9.52 12.09 8.23
C ASP A 141 8.06 12.05 8.71
N ALA A 142 7.23 12.97 8.22
CA ALA A 142 5.80 13.01 8.52
C ALA A 142 5.02 11.80 7.97
N ALA A 143 5.33 11.30 6.77
CA ALA A 143 4.68 10.11 6.23
C ALA A 143 5.13 8.85 6.97
N ILE A 144 6.42 8.77 7.34
CA ILE A 144 6.96 7.66 8.13
C ILE A 144 6.32 7.62 9.52
N GLU A 145 6.14 8.78 10.16
CA GLU A 145 5.51 8.88 11.49
C GLU A 145 4.01 8.56 11.45
N ALA A 146 3.34 8.86 10.34
CA ALA A 146 1.91 8.62 10.15
C ALA A 146 1.55 7.19 9.73
N ALA A 147 2.53 6.39 9.28
CA ALA A 147 2.28 5.06 8.72
C ALA A 147 2.43 3.95 9.76
N ASP A 148 1.60 2.90 9.64
CA ASP A 148 1.74 1.66 10.42
C ASP A 148 2.85 0.76 9.87
N ILE A 149 3.11 0.84 8.56
CA ILE A 149 4.12 0.06 7.86
C ILE A 149 4.95 0.99 7.00
N VAL A 150 6.27 0.86 7.08
CA VAL A 150 7.20 1.61 6.23
C VAL A 150 7.97 0.63 5.35
N LEU A 151 7.86 0.81 4.04
CA LEU A 151 8.65 0.08 3.04
C LEU A 151 9.89 0.92 2.71
N MET A 152 11.06 0.45 3.15
CA MET A 152 12.31 1.20 3.03
C MET A 152 12.77 1.40 1.59
N ASP A 153 12.40 0.52 0.71
CA ASP A 153 12.61 0.63 -0.72
C ASP A 153 11.29 0.88 -1.43
N ASP A 154 11.43 1.53 -2.53
CA ASP A 154 10.35 2.03 -3.35
C ASP A 154 9.82 0.92 -4.30
N ASP A 155 9.65 -0.30 -3.76
CA ASP A 155 9.18 -1.47 -4.51
C ASP A 155 7.77 -1.89 -4.08
N PRO A 156 6.73 -1.64 -4.91
CA PRO A 156 5.35 -2.00 -4.59
C PRO A 156 5.13 -3.53 -4.45
N ALA A 157 6.02 -4.36 -5.00
CA ALA A 157 5.91 -5.82 -4.84
C ALA A 157 6.07 -6.26 -3.38
N LYS A 158 6.74 -5.45 -2.54
CA LYS A 158 6.93 -5.74 -1.12
C LYS A 158 5.65 -5.64 -0.28
N ILE A 159 4.63 -4.94 -0.77
CA ILE A 159 3.31 -4.93 -0.13
C ILE A 159 2.75 -6.37 -0.08
N SER A 160 2.79 -7.07 -1.22
CA SER A 160 2.33 -8.47 -1.27
C SER A 160 3.16 -9.41 -0.41
N LEU A 161 4.45 -9.13 -0.23
CA LEU A 161 5.33 -9.87 0.66
C LEU A 161 4.96 -9.62 2.13
N ALA A 162 4.78 -8.36 2.52
CA ALA A 162 4.34 -7.99 3.87
C ALA A 162 3.01 -8.68 4.25
N MET A 163 2.05 -8.71 3.32
CA MET A 163 0.78 -9.43 3.51
C MET A 163 1.01 -10.93 3.74
N LYS A 164 1.87 -11.58 2.95
CA LYS A 164 2.20 -13.01 3.13
C LYS A 164 2.85 -13.29 4.48
N ILE A 165 3.78 -12.42 4.92
CA ILE A 165 4.44 -12.50 6.23
C ILE A 165 3.39 -12.41 7.33
N SER A 166 2.50 -11.42 7.26
CA SER A 166 1.43 -11.24 8.25
C SER A 166 0.51 -12.46 8.34
N LEU A 167 0.02 -12.98 7.22
CA LEU A 167 -0.85 -14.17 7.19
C LEU A 167 -0.15 -15.40 7.78
N LYS A 168 1.13 -15.60 7.45
CA LYS A 168 1.91 -16.72 8.00
C LYS A 168 2.13 -16.57 9.49
N THR A 169 2.46 -15.35 9.95
CA THR A 169 2.64 -15.06 11.38
C THR A 169 1.36 -15.32 12.16
N LEU A 170 0.21 -14.82 11.69
CA LEU A 170 -1.08 -15.06 12.31
C LEU A 170 -1.43 -16.55 12.37
N LYS A 171 -1.10 -17.32 11.34
CA LYS A 171 -1.29 -18.78 11.35
C LYS A 171 -0.45 -19.44 12.43
N ILE A 172 0.83 -19.09 12.55
CA ILE A 172 1.73 -19.62 13.57
C ILE A 172 1.24 -19.26 15.00
N VAL A 173 0.78 -18.02 15.18
CA VAL A 173 0.21 -17.56 16.46
C VAL A 173 -1.01 -18.39 16.82
N LYS A 174 -1.95 -18.61 15.89
CA LYS A 174 -3.13 -19.45 16.11
C LYS A 174 -2.75 -20.90 16.45
N GLU A 175 -1.80 -21.49 15.71
CA GLU A 175 -1.27 -22.83 15.98
C GLU A 175 -0.74 -22.92 17.42
N ASN A 176 0.08 -21.95 17.85
CA ASN A 176 0.65 -21.91 19.19
C ASN A 176 -0.42 -21.76 20.28
N ILE A 177 -1.41 -20.89 20.09
CA ILE A 177 -2.50 -20.69 21.06
C ILE A 177 -3.31 -21.98 21.21
N VAL A 178 -3.75 -22.58 20.11
CA VAL A 178 -4.55 -23.83 20.13
C VAL A 178 -3.76 -24.94 20.78
N PHE A 179 -2.48 -25.11 20.43
CA PHE A 179 -1.60 -26.10 21.01
C PHE A 179 -1.44 -25.93 22.54
N ALA A 180 -1.15 -24.70 22.99
CA ALA A 180 -0.98 -24.38 24.38
C ALA A 180 -2.26 -24.65 25.21
N LEU A 181 -3.41 -24.23 24.69
CA LEU A 181 -4.70 -24.45 25.35
C LEU A 181 -5.06 -25.94 25.41
N ALA A 182 -4.80 -26.69 24.36
CA ALA A 182 -5.07 -28.14 24.32
C ALA A 182 -4.23 -28.89 25.34
N ILE A 183 -2.92 -28.60 25.44
CA ILE A 183 -2.06 -29.25 26.45
C ILE A 183 -2.51 -28.88 27.87
N LYS A 184 -2.86 -27.60 28.12
CA LYS A 184 -3.37 -27.17 29.43
C LYS A 184 -4.68 -27.87 29.81
N ALA A 185 -5.60 -27.99 28.88
CA ALA A 185 -6.86 -28.70 29.08
C ALA A 185 -6.63 -30.18 29.43
N ILE A 186 -5.72 -30.85 28.68
CA ILE A 186 -5.35 -32.25 28.97
C ILE A 186 -4.75 -32.37 30.37
N CYS A 187 -3.80 -31.49 30.75
CA CYS A 187 -3.19 -31.53 32.08
C CYS A 187 -4.21 -31.30 33.21
N LEU A 188 -5.20 -30.41 33.02
CA LEU A 188 -6.27 -30.19 33.99
C LEU A 188 -7.15 -31.43 34.17
N ILE A 189 -7.52 -32.08 33.05
CA ILE A 189 -8.34 -33.32 33.11
C ILE A 189 -7.56 -34.42 33.81
N LEU A 190 -6.29 -34.66 33.48
CA LEU A 190 -5.45 -35.66 34.11
C LEU A 190 -5.21 -35.37 35.62
N GLY A 191 -5.08 -34.07 35.94
CA GLY A 191 -4.98 -33.65 37.36
C GLY A 191 -6.28 -33.92 38.16
N ALA A 192 -7.44 -33.63 37.57
CA ALA A 192 -8.73 -33.90 38.16
C ALA A 192 -8.98 -35.40 38.36
N LEU A 193 -8.44 -36.24 37.49
CA LEU A 193 -8.48 -37.71 37.61
C LEU A 193 -7.44 -38.29 38.61
N GLY A 194 -6.59 -37.42 39.21
CA GLY A 194 -5.52 -37.85 40.11
C GLY A 194 -4.33 -38.53 39.44
N ILE A 195 -4.25 -38.52 38.11
CA ILE A 195 -3.19 -39.16 37.32
C ILE A 195 -1.96 -38.26 37.18
N ALA A 196 -2.18 -36.93 37.05
CA ALA A 196 -1.12 -35.96 36.86
C ALA A 196 -0.69 -35.30 38.18
N GLY A 197 0.59 -35.47 38.51
CA GLY A 197 1.20 -34.74 39.63
C GLY A 197 1.68 -33.34 39.23
N MET A 198 2.02 -32.56 40.25
CA MET A 198 2.52 -31.17 40.08
C MET A 198 3.71 -31.06 39.10
N TRP A 199 4.63 -32.02 39.13
CA TRP A 199 5.80 -32.05 38.26
C TRP A 199 5.45 -32.19 36.79
N LEU A 200 4.43 -32.98 36.43
CA LEU A 200 3.96 -33.14 35.07
C LEU A 200 3.34 -31.83 34.56
N ALA A 201 2.58 -31.12 35.40
CA ALA A 201 1.99 -29.82 35.04
C ALA A 201 3.07 -28.76 34.75
N ILE A 202 4.09 -28.66 35.62
CA ILE A 202 5.22 -27.75 35.42
C ILE A 202 5.99 -28.07 34.13
N PHE A 203 6.29 -29.37 33.92
CA PHE A 203 7.01 -29.81 32.73
C PHE A 203 6.23 -29.54 31.44
N ALA A 204 4.92 -29.75 31.49
CA ALA A 204 4.06 -29.45 30.34
C ALA A 204 4.03 -27.95 30.02
N ASP A 205 3.94 -27.08 31.05
CA ASP A 205 3.88 -25.61 30.84
C ASP A 205 5.18 -25.07 30.24
N VAL A 206 6.34 -25.44 30.80
CA VAL A 206 7.65 -25.08 30.28
C VAL A 206 7.89 -25.70 28.89
N GLY A 207 7.53 -26.96 28.70
CA GLY A 207 7.69 -27.66 27.43
C GLY A 207 6.87 -27.02 26.27
N VAL A 208 5.63 -26.64 26.58
CA VAL A 208 4.76 -25.93 25.64
C VAL A 208 5.36 -24.60 25.24
N MET A 209 5.91 -23.84 26.21
CA MET A 209 6.55 -22.55 25.90
C MET A 209 7.76 -22.73 24.96
N VAL A 210 8.63 -23.70 25.23
CA VAL A 210 9.78 -23.99 24.36
C VAL A 210 9.34 -24.40 22.97
N LEU A 211 8.37 -25.29 22.85
CA LEU A 211 7.84 -25.73 21.56
C LEU A 211 7.17 -24.58 20.78
N ALA A 212 6.44 -23.70 21.46
CA ALA A 212 5.83 -22.52 20.85
C ALA A 212 6.89 -21.55 20.31
N VAL A 213 7.98 -21.32 21.06
CA VAL A 213 9.12 -20.50 20.58
C VAL A 213 9.78 -21.14 19.36
N LEU A 214 10.04 -22.46 19.39
CA LEU A 214 10.59 -23.19 18.26
C LEU A 214 9.67 -23.14 17.03
N ASN A 215 8.34 -23.24 17.22
CA ASN A 215 7.39 -23.08 16.12
C ASN A 215 7.39 -21.65 15.57
N ALA A 216 7.56 -20.62 16.43
CA ALA A 216 7.62 -19.23 16.02
C ALA A 216 8.82 -18.91 15.11
N THR A 217 9.95 -19.65 15.22
CA THR A 217 11.11 -19.47 14.33
C THR A 217 10.79 -19.79 12.86
N ARG A 218 9.69 -20.49 12.59
CA ARG A 218 9.20 -20.71 11.21
C ARG A 218 8.79 -19.41 10.51
N ALA A 219 8.53 -18.33 11.26
CA ALA A 219 8.25 -17.02 10.69
C ALA A 219 9.48 -16.42 9.99
N LEU A 220 10.69 -16.82 10.38
CA LEU A 220 11.95 -16.36 9.79
C LEU A 220 12.26 -17.00 8.41
N LYS A 221 11.56 -18.09 8.06
CA LYS A 221 11.76 -18.80 6.79
C LYS A 221 10.66 -18.41 5.81
N LEU A 222 10.87 -17.31 5.10
CA LEU A 222 10.02 -16.85 3.99
C LEU A 222 10.80 -16.90 2.71
#